data_19e8b2d1f649da52cfcda0525701f737
#
_entry.id   19e8b2d1f649da52cfcda0525701f737
#
_cell.length_a   1.000
_cell.length_b   1.000
_cell.length_c   1.000
_cell.angle_alpha   90.00
_cell.angle_beta   90.00
_cell.angle_gamma   90.00
#
_symmetry.space_group_name_H-M   'P 1'
#
loop_
_entity.id
_entity.type
_entity.pdbx_description
1 polymer ?
#
loop_
_entity_poly.entity_id
_entity_poly.type
_entity_poly.pdbx_seq_one_letter_code
_entity_poly.pdbx_strand_id
1 'polypeptide(L)'
;SQANSEHCRHKIFNGTFVIDGEEKETSLFKLIKKTSQENPNDIVSAYKDNVAFVKGPRVQQFAPKTADKADFYEIKEFDSVISLKAETHNFPTTVEPFNGAATGSGGEIRDRLAGGQGSLPLAGTAVYMTSYSRLDENRPWEDAVAARKWLYQTPMDILIKASNGASDFGNKFGQPLITGSVLTFEHEENNRKIGYDKVIMQAGGIGYGKLDQAIKK
;
A
#
# COMPACT_ATOMS: atom_id res chain seq x y z
N SER A 1 0.40 -1.20 6.42
CA SER A 1 0.05 0.15 5.97
C SER A 1 -0.92 0.86 6.91
N GLN A 2 -2.11 0.30 7.16
CA GLN A 2 -3.10 0.91 8.07
C GLN A 2 -2.52 1.17 9.47
N ALA A 3 -1.82 0.21 10.04
CA ALA A 3 -1.23 0.33 11.38
C ALA A 3 -0.18 1.45 11.49
N ASN A 4 0.46 1.79 10.38
CA ASN A 4 1.50 2.82 10.36
C ASN A 4 0.99 4.19 9.85
N SER A 5 -0.24 4.28 9.35
CA SER A 5 -0.81 5.58 8.97
C SER A 5 -0.98 6.46 10.21
N GLU A 6 -0.83 7.77 10.08
CA GLU A 6 -0.94 8.70 11.21
C GLU A 6 -2.31 8.61 11.89
N HIS A 7 -3.38 8.46 11.13
CA HIS A 7 -4.73 8.35 11.67
C HIS A 7 -4.91 7.13 12.57
N CYS A 8 -4.40 5.97 12.14
CA CYS A 8 -4.51 4.74 12.91
C CYS A 8 -3.45 4.65 14.00
N ARG A 9 -2.20 4.98 13.70
CA ARG A 9 -1.09 4.90 14.65
C ARG A 9 -1.32 5.75 15.90
N HIS A 10 -1.65 7.02 15.74
CA HIS A 10 -1.77 7.93 16.86
C HIS A 10 -3.09 7.83 17.62
N LYS A 11 -4.17 7.52 16.92
CA LYS A 11 -5.51 7.55 17.51
C LYS A 11 -6.03 6.20 17.98
N ILE A 12 -5.59 5.12 17.32
CA ILE A 12 -6.11 3.77 17.60
C ILE A 12 -4.99 2.88 18.11
N PHE A 13 -3.95 2.66 17.31
CA PHE A 13 -2.92 1.66 17.62
C PHE A 13 -2.00 2.05 18.80
N ASN A 14 -1.92 3.33 19.14
CA ASN A 14 -1.21 3.82 20.34
C ASN A 14 -2.17 4.12 21.50
N GLY A 15 -3.44 3.79 21.38
CA GLY A 15 -4.41 3.96 22.46
C GLY A 15 -4.15 3.03 23.65
N THR A 16 -4.79 3.34 24.77
CA THR A 16 -4.88 2.45 25.92
C THR A 16 -5.93 1.37 25.65
N PHE A 17 -5.59 0.13 25.90
CA PHE A 17 -6.46 -1.01 25.70
C PHE A 17 -6.84 -1.65 27.01
N VAL A 18 -8.12 -1.74 27.28
CA VAL A 18 -8.69 -2.47 28.41
C VAL A 18 -9.40 -3.71 27.87
N ILE A 19 -8.94 -4.89 28.27
CA ILE A 19 -9.48 -6.17 27.83
C ILE A 19 -9.92 -6.94 29.08
N ASP A 20 -11.19 -7.30 29.17
CA ASP A 20 -11.79 -8.01 30.31
C ASP A 20 -11.57 -7.28 31.65
N GLY A 21 -11.59 -5.94 31.61
CA GLY A 21 -11.38 -5.07 32.77
C GLY A 21 -9.93 -4.81 33.15
N GLU A 22 -8.97 -5.42 32.43
CA GLU A 22 -7.54 -5.21 32.66
C GLU A 22 -6.94 -4.28 31.63
N GLU A 23 -6.25 -3.23 32.08
CA GLU A 23 -5.47 -2.37 31.21
C GLU A 23 -4.19 -3.10 30.75
N LYS A 24 -3.96 -3.12 29.44
CA LYS A 24 -2.78 -3.76 28.86
C LYS A 24 -1.61 -2.78 28.81
N GLU A 25 -0.47 -3.21 29.30
CA GLU A 25 0.77 -2.39 29.38
C GLU A 25 1.29 -1.93 28.02
N THR A 26 0.93 -2.65 26.95
CA THR A 26 1.52 -2.46 25.63
C THR A 26 0.44 -2.13 24.60
N SER A 27 0.64 -1.01 23.88
CA SER A 27 -0.23 -0.63 22.78
C SER A 27 -0.09 -1.60 21.57
N LEU A 28 -1.12 -1.66 20.72
CA LEU A 28 -1.08 -2.48 19.50
C LEU A 28 0.10 -2.13 18.60
N PHE A 29 0.45 -0.86 18.48
CA PHE A 29 1.58 -0.45 17.65
C PHE A 29 2.93 -0.94 18.21
N LYS A 30 3.08 -0.93 19.53
CA LYS A 30 4.28 -1.50 20.18
C LYS A 30 4.37 -3.01 19.96
N LEU A 31 3.23 -3.74 20.00
CA LEU A 31 3.19 -5.18 19.70
C LEU A 31 3.61 -5.47 18.26
N ILE A 32 3.12 -4.67 17.29
CA ILE A 32 3.53 -4.80 15.88
C ILE A 32 5.05 -4.60 15.75
N LYS A 33 5.61 -3.57 16.36
CA LYS A 33 7.06 -3.31 16.33
C LYS A 33 7.88 -4.39 17.02
N LYS A 34 7.36 -4.98 18.09
CA LYS A 34 8.01 -6.05 18.82
C LYS A 34 8.32 -7.25 17.93
N THR A 35 7.45 -7.59 16.97
CA THR A 35 7.70 -8.69 16.03
C THR A 35 9.02 -8.53 15.28
N SER A 36 9.33 -7.30 14.84
CA SER A 36 10.58 -7.00 14.14
C SER A 36 11.78 -6.87 15.10
N GLN A 37 11.54 -6.58 16.36
CA GLN A 37 12.59 -6.53 17.38
C GLN A 37 13.06 -7.93 17.81
N GLU A 38 12.08 -8.83 18.01
CA GLU A 38 12.35 -10.22 18.40
C GLU A 38 12.89 -11.07 17.23
N ASN A 39 12.43 -10.77 16.02
CA ASN A 39 12.82 -11.49 14.81
C ASN A 39 13.21 -10.49 13.70
N PRO A 40 14.38 -9.86 13.78
CA PRO A 40 14.80 -8.86 12.80
C PRO A 40 15.02 -9.44 11.39
N ASN A 41 15.35 -10.72 11.29
CA ASN A 41 15.63 -11.40 10.01
C ASN A 41 16.51 -10.54 9.09
N ASP A 42 16.09 -10.36 7.84
CA ASP A 42 16.79 -9.57 6.82
C ASP A 42 16.33 -8.11 6.76
N ILE A 43 15.69 -7.58 7.80
CA ILE A 43 15.27 -6.17 7.85
C ILE A 43 16.50 -5.27 7.90
N VAL A 44 16.63 -4.39 6.91
CA VAL A 44 17.66 -3.34 6.85
C VAL A 44 17.13 -2.05 7.46
N SER A 45 15.90 -1.68 7.14
CA SER A 45 15.24 -0.50 7.69
C SER A 45 13.72 -0.66 7.71
N ALA A 46 13.10 -0.41 8.86
CA ALA A 46 11.65 -0.35 9.00
C ALA A 46 11.26 0.71 10.03
N TYR A 47 10.10 1.34 9.85
CA TYR A 47 9.53 2.37 10.73
C TYR A 47 10.34 3.68 10.88
N LYS A 48 11.37 3.87 10.08
CA LYS A 48 12.25 5.06 10.09
C LYS A 48 12.08 5.95 8.87
N ASP A 49 11.53 5.41 7.80
CA ASP A 49 11.25 6.08 6.54
C ASP A 49 9.84 5.72 6.07
N ASN A 50 9.35 6.32 5.00
CA ASN A 50 8.08 5.99 4.37
C ASN A 50 8.11 4.66 3.60
N VAL A 51 9.28 4.03 3.51
CA VAL A 51 9.55 2.75 2.86
C VAL A 51 10.30 1.84 3.82
N ALA A 52 10.08 0.54 3.71
CA ALA A 52 10.87 -0.47 4.38
C ALA A 52 11.86 -1.10 3.40
N PHE A 53 13.03 -1.50 3.93
CA PHE A 53 14.03 -2.24 3.18
C PHE A 53 14.38 -3.55 3.87
N VAL A 54 14.45 -4.61 3.06
CA VAL A 54 15.01 -5.91 3.46
C VAL A 54 16.20 -6.23 2.56
N LYS A 55 17.13 -7.08 3.03
CA LYS A 55 18.23 -7.56 2.20
C LYS A 55 17.71 -8.23 0.94
N GLY A 56 18.28 -7.86 -0.18
CA GLY A 56 18.10 -8.52 -1.47
C GLY A 56 19.30 -9.41 -1.82
N PRO A 57 19.24 -10.08 -2.97
CA PRO A 57 20.36 -10.86 -3.49
C PRO A 57 21.50 -9.94 -3.96
N ARG A 58 22.69 -10.49 -4.11
CA ARG A 58 23.73 -9.86 -4.90
C ARG A 58 23.32 -9.86 -6.37
N VAL A 59 23.38 -8.71 -7.00
CA VAL A 59 22.86 -8.49 -8.37
C VAL A 59 23.90 -7.84 -9.26
N GLN A 60 23.71 -8.03 -10.57
CA GLN A 60 24.46 -7.35 -11.61
C GLN A 60 23.57 -6.33 -12.30
N GLN A 61 24.09 -5.16 -12.55
CA GLN A 61 23.39 -4.11 -13.30
C GLN A 61 24.31 -3.62 -14.43
N PHE A 62 23.77 -3.54 -15.63
CA PHE A 62 24.41 -2.86 -16.76
C PHE A 62 24.09 -1.37 -16.67
N ALA A 63 25.09 -0.58 -16.38
CA ALA A 63 24.91 0.84 -16.11
C ALA A 63 26.13 1.65 -16.55
N PRO A 64 26.01 2.98 -16.73
CA PRO A 64 27.16 3.84 -16.97
C PRO A 64 28.22 3.71 -15.86
N LYS A 65 29.49 3.80 -16.23
CA LYS A 65 30.59 3.76 -15.26
C LYS A 65 30.51 4.85 -14.22
N THR A 66 30.08 6.04 -14.62
CA THR A 66 29.84 7.18 -13.74
C THR A 66 28.38 7.61 -13.79
N ALA A 67 27.90 8.24 -12.72
CA ALA A 67 26.51 8.69 -12.62
C ALA A 67 26.32 10.17 -13.00
N ASP A 68 27.38 10.94 -13.08
CA ASP A 68 27.40 12.40 -13.19
C ASP A 68 27.69 12.92 -14.60
N LYS A 69 28.10 12.05 -15.52
CA LYS A 69 28.40 12.40 -16.91
C LYS A 69 28.17 11.22 -17.84
N ALA A 70 28.10 11.48 -19.14
CA ALA A 70 28.11 10.42 -20.16
C ALA A 70 29.39 9.59 -20.07
N ASP A 71 29.28 8.27 -20.06
CA ASP A 71 30.39 7.35 -19.91
C ASP A 71 30.06 5.99 -20.55
N PHE A 72 31.08 5.14 -20.68
CA PHE A 72 30.89 3.76 -21.12
C PHE A 72 30.04 2.97 -20.13
N TYR A 73 29.22 2.07 -20.65
CA TYR A 73 28.46 1.14 -19.85
C TYR A 73 29.33 -0.05 -19.44
N GLU A 74 29.13 -0.51 -18.23
CA GLU A 74 29.80 -1.69 -17.67
C GLU A 74 28.84 -2.52 -16.81
N ILE A 75 29.20 -3.76 -16.56
CA ILE A 75 28.47 -4.60 -15.58
C ILE A 75 29.02 -4.29 -14.20
N LYS A 76 28.14 -3.83 -13.32
CA LYS A 76 28.46 -3.58 -11.90
C LYS A 76 27.73 -4.57 -11.01
N GLU A 77 28.47 -5.16 -10.07
CA GLU A 77 27.90 -5.99 -9.02
C GLU A 77 27.72 -5.19 -7.74
N PHE A 78 26.62 -5.42 -7.03
CA PHE A 78 26.39 -4.84 -5.73
C PHE A 78 25.45 -5.69 -4.88
N ASP A 79 25.52 -5.53 -3.55
CA ASP A 79 24.56 -6.08 -2.62
C ASP A 79 23.31 -5.21 -2.65
N SER A 80 22.16 -5.83 -2.93
CA SER A 80 20.92 -5.12 -3.09
C SER A 80 20.08 -5.11 -1.83
N VAL A 81 19.09 -4.23 -1.82
CA VAL A 81 17.93 -4.25 -0.93
C VAL A 81 16.66 -4.28 -1.75
N ILE A 82 15.64 -4.91 -1.21
CA ILE A 82 14.27 -4.84 -1.75
C ILE A 82 13.53 -3.78 -0.96
N SER A 83 12.98 -2.79 -1.66
CA SER A 83 12.12 -1.77 -1.08
C SER A 83 10.66 -2.22 -1.09
N LEU A 84 9.96 -1.94 0.00
CA LEU A 84 8.57 -2.33 0.22
C LEU A 84 7.78 -1.12 0.69
N LYS A 85 6.67 -0.85 0.03
CA LYS A 85 5.73 0.21 0.41
C LYS A 85 4.31 -0.24 0.21
N ALA A 86 3.45 0.14 1.14
CA ALA A 86 2.01 0.10 0.96
C ALA A 86 1.41 1.46 1.32
N GLU A 87 0.50 1.94 0.50
CA GLU A 87 -0.16 3.23 0.62
C GLU A 87 -1.67 3.06 0.60
N THR A 88 -2.40 3.91 1.32
CA THR A 88 -3.86 3.95 1.27
C THR A 88 -4.35 5.31 0.80
N HIS A 89 -5.30 5.32 -0.13
CA HIS A 89 -5.89 6.55 -0.63
C HIS A 89 -7.41 6.40 -0.78
N ASN A 90 -8.11 6.40 0.35
CA ASN A 90 -9.47 5.88 0.47
C ASN A 90 -10.55 6.90 0.04
N PHE A 91 -10.75 7.96 0.83
CA PHE A 91 -11.81 8.92 0.57
C PHE A 91 -11.66 9.64 -0.77
N PRO A 92 -10.48 10.09 -1.18
CA PRO A 92 -10.31 10.68 -2.51
C PRO A 92 -10.66 9.71 -3.64
N THR A 93 -10.36 8.41 -3.50
CA THR A 93 -10.76 7.39 -4.47
C THR A 93 -12.28 7.16 -4.49
N THR A 94 -12.97 7.40 -3.38
CA THR A 94 -14.44 7.35 -3.33
C THR A 94 -15.06 8.50 -4.13
N VAL A 95 -14.48 9.69 -4.03
CA VAL A 95 -15.02 10.93 -4.62
C VAL A 95 -14.61 11.08 -6.08
N GLU A 96 -13.34 10.91 -6.36
CA GLU A 96 -12.72 11.05 -7.68
C GLU A 96 -11.85 9.83 -7.97
N PRO A 97 -12.45 8.70 -8.38
CA PRO A 97 -11.79 7.41 -8.39
C PRO A 97 -10.52 7.34 -9.24
N PHE A 98 -10.52 7.92 -10.43
CA PHE A 98 -9.36 7.90 -11.33
C PHE A 98 -8.17 8.64 -10.69
N ASN A 99 -8.36 9.90 -10.34
CA ASN A 99 -7.30 10.73 -9.76
C ASN A 99 -6.92 10.27 -8.34
N GLY A 100 -7.90 9.81 -7.57
CA GLY A 100 -7.69 9.27 -6.22
C GLY A 100 -6.80 8.04 -6.22
N ALA A 101 -7.08 7.06 -7.08
CA ALA A 101 -6.27 5.85 -7.19
C ALA A 101 -4.92 6.11 -7.88
N ALA A 102 -4.86 7.02 -8.86
CA ALA A 102 -3.60 7.47 -9.43
C ALA A 102 -2.68 8.08 -8.37
N THR A 103 -3.23 8.91 -7.48
CA THR A 103 -2.49 9.50 -6.36
C THR A 103 -2.02 8.43 -5.37
N GLY A 104 -2.86 7.43 -5.07
CA GLY A 104 -2.49 6.31 -4.20
C GLY A 104 -1.32 5.50 -4.74
N SER A 105 -1.39 5.08 -6.00
CA SER A 105 -0.26 4.42 -6.69
C SER A 105 0.96 5.34 -6.79
N GLY A 106 0.74 6.62 -7.08
CA GLY A 106 1.79 7.61 -7.12
C GLY A 106 2.49 7.79 -5.78
N GLY A 107 1.75 7.74 -4.66
CA GLY A 107 2.31 7.85 -3.31
C GLY A 107 3.28 6.73 -3.01
N GLU A 108 2.89 5.48 -3.28
CA GLU A 108 3.77 4.34 -3.04
C GLU A 108 5.01 4.34 -3.95
N ILE A 109 4.87 4.74 -5.22
CA ILE A 109 5.99 4.85 -6.16
C ILE A 109 6.95 5.96 -5.72
N ARG A 110 6.43 7.15 -5.40
CA ARG A 110 7.25 8.29 -4.97
C ARG A 110 8.03 7.99 -3.69
N ASP A 111 7.39 7.36 -2.72
CA ASP A 111 8.05 7.00 -1.47
C ASP A 111 9.19 6.00 -1.67
N ARG A 112 9.01 5.03 -2.59
CA ARG A 112 10.08 4.10 -2.93
C ARG A 112 11.21 4.77 -3.69
N LEU A 113 10.91 5.61 -4.67
CA LEU A 113 11.91 6.40 -5.39
C LEU A 113 12.75 7.28 -4.45
N ALA A 114 12.11 7.85 -3.42
CA ALA A 114 12.75 8.69 -2.42
C ALA A 114 13.27 7.92 -1.19
N GLY A 115 13.10 6.60 -1.14
CA GLY A 115 13.51 5.76 -0.02
C GLY A 115 15.02 5.67 0.12
N GLY A 116 15.53 5.84 1.34
CA GLY A 116 16.97 5.90 1.56
C GLY A 116 17.60 7.04 0.76
N GLN A 117 18.60 6.70 -0.08
CA GLN A 117 19.21 7.61 -1.06
C GLN A 117 18.68 7.38 -2.48
N GLY A 118 17.65 6.55 -2.61
CA GLY A 118 16.95 6.22 -3.84
C GLY A 118 16.81 4.72 -4.06
N SER A 119 15.68 4.33 -4.64
CA SER A 119 15.45 2.97 -5.13
C SER A 119 14.60 2.99 -6.39
N LEU A 120 14.58 1.91 -7.12
CA LEU A 120 13.87 1.79 -8.39
C LEU A 120 12.63 0.91 -8.22
N PRO A 121 11.45 1.31 -8.73
CA PRO A 121 10.26 0.48 -8.72
C PRO A 121 10.44 -0.74 -9.64
N LEU A 122 9.90 -1.88 -9.23
CA LEU A 122 9.88 -3.11 -10.05
C LEU A 122 8.46 -3.51 -10.40
N ALA A 123 7.58 -3.57 -9.41
CA ALA A 123 6.22 -4.03 -9.59
C ALA A 123 5.30 -3.46 -8.52
N GLY A 124 4.03 -3.31 -8.86
CA GLY A 124 2.99 -2.83 -7.97
C GLY A 124 1.78 -3.75 -7.89
N THR A 125 0.95 -3.49 -6.91
CA THR A 125 -0.35 -4.10 -6.71
C THR A 125 -1.37 -3.05 -6.33
N ALA A 126 -2.65 -3.29 -6.65
CA ALA A 126 -3.75 -2.46 -6.19
C ALA A 126 -4.87 -3.33 -5.62
N VAL A 127 -5.34 -3.00 -4.43
CA VAL A 127 -6.44 -3.67 -3.76
C VAL A 127 -7.55 -2.68 -3.51
N TYR A 128 -8.77 -3.06 -3.87
CA TYR A 128 -9.96 -2.25 -3.66
C TYR A 128 -10.95 -3.00 -2.76
N MET A 129 -11.54 -2.28 -1.82
CA MET A 129 -12.60 -2.79 -0.97
C MET A 129 -13.82 -1.88 -1.12
N THR A 130 -14.94 -2.44 -1.56
CA THR A 130 -16.15 -1.69 -1.88
C THR A 130 -17.40 -2.39 -1.33
N SER A 131 -18.51 -1.70 -1.33
CA SER A 131 -19.83 -2.34 -1.22
C SER A 131 -20.10 -3.26 -2.41
N TYR A 132 -21.11 -4.11 -2.29
CA TYR A 132 -21.51 -5.02 -3.35
C TYR A 132 -21.88 -4.30 -4.65
N SER A 133 -21.39 -4.82 -5.75
CA SER A 133 -21.66 -4.23 -7.09
C SER A 133 -23.08 -4.50 -7.61
N ARG A 134 -23.70 -5.58 -7.17
CA ARG A 134 -25.04 -6.02 -7.60
C ARG A 134 -25.20 -6.14 -9.12
N LEU A 135 -24.15 -6.67 -9.76
CA LEU A 135 -24.14 -6.86 -11.21
C LEU A 135 -24.53 -8.27 -11.65
N ASP A 136 -24.47 -9.21 -10.73
CA ASP A 136 -24.67 -10.64 -11.01
C ASP A 136 -25.87 -11.15 -10.22
N GLU A 137 -26.93 -11.52 -10.92
CA GLU A 137 -28.16 -12.08 -10.32
C GLU A 137 -27.93 -13.40 -9.58
N ASN A 138 -26.80 -14.08 -9.81
CA ASN A 138 -26.44 -15.32 -9.12
C ASN A 138 -25.78 -15.12 -7.75
N ARG A 139 -25.84 -13.90 -7.20
CA ARG A 139 -25.26 -13.55 -5.89
C ARG A 139 -26.33 -13.15 -4.88
N PRO A 140 -27.12 -14.12 -4.38
CA PRO A 140 -28.25 -13.81 -3.49
C PRO A 140 -27.84 -13.12 -2.18
N TRP A 141 -26.61 -13.25 -1.74
CA TRP A 141 -26.09 -12.53 -0.56
C TRP A 141 -26.00 -11.02 -0.78
N GLU A 142 -25.89 -10.56 -2.02
CA GLU A 142 -25.86 -9.12 -2.34
C GLU A 142 -27.22 -8.47 -2.13
N ASP A 143 -28.29 -9.25 -2.22
CA ASP A 143 -29.69 -8.78 -2.04
C ASP A 143 -30.11 -8.82 -0.56
N ALA A 144 -29.36 -9.51 0.29
CA ALA A 144 -29.67 -9.65 1.71
C ALA A 144 -29.57 -8.33 2.49
N VAL A 145 -28.84 -7.35 1.95
CA VAL A 145 -28.67 -6.01 2.52
C VAL A 145 -29.13 -4.96 1.51
N ALA A 146 -29.96 -4.02 1.95
CA ALA A 146 -30.44 -2.95 1.08
C ALA A 146 -29.27 -2.09 0.57
N ALA A 147 -29.22 -1.89 -0.74
CA ALA A 147 -28.18 -1.08 -1.38
C ALA A 147 -28.12 0.34 -0.78
N ARG A 148 -26.92 0.81 -0.50
CA ARG A 148 -26.71 2.18 -0.09
C ARG A 148 -26.95 3.14 -1.25
N LYS A 149 -27.56 4.27 -0.96
CA LYS A 149 -27.63 5.38 -1.92
C LYS A 149 -26.24 6.02 -2.03
N TRP A 150 -25.60 5.87 -3.18
CA TRP A 150 -24.29 6.44 -3.44
C TRP A 150 -24.39 7.95 -3.68
N LEU A 151 -23.50 8.69 -3.03
CA LEU A 151 -23.47 10.14 -3.14
C LEU A 151 -22.78 10.62 -4.43
N TYR A 152 -21.85 9.82 -4.97
CA TYR A 152 -20.98 10.19 -6.08
C TYR A 152 -21.10 9.23 -7.26
N GLN A 153 -20.71 7.99 -7.08
CA GLN A 153 -20.67 6.97 -8.14
C GLN A 153 -21.04 5.60 -7.58
N THR A 154 -21.39 4.68 -8.47
CA THR A 154 -21.63 3.29 -8.09
C THR A 154 -20.33 2.57 -7.73
N PRO A 155 -20.36 1.46 -6.95
CA PRO A 155 -19.18 0.65 -6.68
C PRO A 155 -18.45 0.22 -7.95
N MET A 156 -19.19 -0.14 -9.00
CA MET A 156 -18.61 -0.58 -10.27
C MET A 156 -17.90 0.55 -11.02
N ASP A 157 -18.52 1.74 -11.09
CA ASP A 157 -17.89 2.90 -11.71
C ASP A 157 -16.60 3.27 -11.00
N ILE A 158 -16.61 3.21 -9.66
CA ILE A 158 -15.43 3.46 -8.85
C ILE A 158 -14.33 2.46 -9.18
N LEU A 159 -14.62 1.16 -9.22
CA LEU A 159 -13.64 0.11 -9.50
C LEU A 159 -13.00 0.29 -10.87
N ILE A 160 -13.79 0.54 -11.90
CA ILE A 160 -13.28 0.74 -13.28
C ILE A 160 -12.37 1.97 -13.34
N LYS A 161 -12.85 3.11 -12.84
CA LYS A 161 -12.09 4.36 -12.90
C LYS A 161 -10.84 4.31 -12.02
N ALA A 162 -10.93 3.75 -10.82
CA ALA A 162 -9.80 3.61 -9.92
C ALA A 162 -8.71 2.71 -10.49
N SER A 163 -9.09 1.56 -11.07
CA SER A 163 -8.16 0.67 -11.73
C SER A 163 -7.41 1.36 -12.88
N ASN A 164 -8.15 2.10 -13.72
CA ASN A 164 -7.55 2.86 -14.80
C ASN A 164 -6.58 3.94 -14.28
N GLY A 165 -6.95 4.64 -13.21
CA GLY A 165 -6.10 5.67 -12.61
C GLY A 165 -4.80 5.11 -12.01
N ALA A 166 -4.88 4.00 -11.30
CA ALA A 166 -3.71 3.33 -10.75
C ALA A 166 -2.75 2.85 -11.85
N SER A 167 -3.30 2.26 -12.92
CA SER A 167 -2.52 1.81 -14.08
C SER A 167 -1.89 2.98 -14.83
N ASP A 168 -2.62 4.07 -15.04
CA ASP A 168 -2.10 5.27 -15.72
C ASP A 168 -0.87 5.83 -15.01
N PHE A 169 -0.91 5.93 -13.67
CA PHE A 169 0.25 6.41 -12.94
C PHE A 169 1.43 5.44 -13.01
N GLY A 170 1.18 4.14 -12.85
CA GLY A 170 2.21 3.11 -12.98
C GLY A 170 2.93 3.12 -14.34
N ASN A 171 2.17 3.29 -15.42
CA ASN A 171 2.72 3.39 -16.78
C ASN A 171 3.72 4.53 -16.95
N LYS A 172 3.51 5.66 -16.30
CA LYS A 172 4.42 6.82 -16.38
C LYS A 172 5.79 6.55 -15.74
N PHE A 173 5.87 5.57 -14.84
CA PHE A 173 7.10 5.16 -14.16
C PHE A 173 7.61 3.78 -14.58
N GLY A 174 6.96 3.15 -15.54
CA GLY A 174 7.32 1.81 -15.97
C GLY A 174 7.07 0.73 -14.92
N GLN A 175 6.18 0.98 -13.95
CA GLN A 175 5.80 0.01 -12.94
C GLN A 175 4.56 -0.76 -13.36
N PRO A 176 4.67 -2.07 -13.67
CA PRO A 176 3.50 -2.89 -13.94
C PRO A 176 2.71 -3.16 -12.66
N LEU A 177 1.38 -3.16 -12.74
CA LEU A 177 0.51 -3.75 -11.74
C LEU A 177 0.42 -5.25 -12.00
N ILE A 178 1.11 -6.04 -11.22
CA ILE A 178 1.26 -7.49 -11.44
C ILE A 178 0.18 -8.32 -10.79
N THR A 179 -0.52 -7.75 -9.82
CA THR A 179 -1.62 -8.40 -9.11
C THR A 179 -2.55 -7.36 -8.50
N GLY A 180 -3.72 -7.79 -8.12
CA GLY A 180 -4.70 -6.98 -7.40
C GLY A 180 -5.80 -7.84 -6.82
N SER A 181 -6.66 -7.22 -6.02
CA SER A 181 -7.82 -7.88 -5.45
C SER A 181 -8.97 -6.90 -5.34
N VAL A 182 -10.17 -7.40 -5.50
CA VAL A 182 -11.41 -6.71 -5.17
C VAL A 182 -12.09 -7.48 -4.05
N LEU A 183 -12.33 -6.81 -2.93
CA LEU A 183 -13.03 -7.36 -1.78
C LEU A 183 -14.32 -6.58 -1.60
N THR A 184 -15.43 -7.30 -1.42
CA THR A 184 -16.73 -6.69 -1.20
C THR A 184 -17.33 -7.19 0.10
N PHE A 185 -17.95 -6.30 0.86
CA PHE A 185 -18.60 -6.66 2.11
C PHE A 185 -19.66 -5.65 2.48
N GLU A 186 -20.84 -6.16 2.79
CA GLU A 186 -21.93 -5.44 3.44
C GLU A 186 -22.61 -6.40 4.43
N HIS A 187 -22.96 -5.89 5.60
CA HIS A 187 -23.61 -6.66 6.65
C HIS A 187 -24.53 -5.74 7.45
N GLU A 188 -25.62 -6.29 7.90
CA GLU A 188 -26.54 -5.61 8.83
C GLU A 188 -26.77 -6.46 10.07
N GLU A 189 -26.45 -5.88 11.23
CA GLU A 189 -26.60 -6.52 12.53
C GLU A 189 -27.01 -5.49 13.57
N ASN A 190 -28.01 -5.81 14.39
CA ASN A 190 -28.49 -4.94 15.46
C ASN A 190 -28.83 -3.51 14.98
N ASN A 191 -29.47 -3.38 13.84
CA ASN A 191 -29.79 -2.11 13.17
C ASN A 191 -28.57 -1.27 12.79
N ARG A 192 -27.39 -1.88 12.69
CA ARG A 192 -26.17 -1.24 12.22
C ARG A 192 -25.76 -1.84 10.88
N LYS A 193 -25.54 -1.00 9.90
CA LYS A 193 -24.93 -1.37 8.63
C LYS A 193 -23.42 -1.28 8.75
N ILE A 194 -22.74 -2.34 8.38
CA ILE A 194 -21.27 -2.45 8.38
C ILE A 194 -20.85 -2.81 6.95
N GLY A 195 -19.90 -2.10 6.40
CA GLY A 195 -19.44 -2.37 5.05
C GLY A 195 -18.41 -1.34 4.58
N TYR A 196 -17.96 -1.51 3.35
CA TYR A 196 -17.03 -0.59 2.71
C TYR A 196 -17.78 0.53 1.99
N ASP A 197 -18.56 1.31 2.73
CA ASP A 197 -19.26 2.49 2.18
C ASP A 197 -18.32 3.56 1.67
N LYS A 198 -17.17 3.70 2.31
CA LYS A 198 -16.02 4.42 1.80
C LYS A 198 -15.06 3.39 1.21
N VAL A 199 -14.73 3.55 -0.06
CA VAL A 199 -13.77 2.68 -0.74
C VAL A 199 -12.45 2.66 0.02
N ILE A 200 -11.92 1.48 0.24
CA ILE A 200 -10.53 1.31 0.64
C ILE A 200 -9.74 1.04 -0.64
N MET A 201 -8.79 1.91 -0.91
CA MET A 201 -7.81 1.72 -1.98
C MET A 201 -6.44 1.55 -1.34
N GLN A 202 -5.83 0.40 -1.56
CA GLN A 202 -4.47 0.11 -1.13
C GLN A 202 -3.59 -0.11 -2.35
N ALA A 203 -2.63 0.77 -2.55
CA ALA A 203 -1.55 0.55 -3.48
C ALA A 203 -0.36 -0.06 -2.73
N GLY A 204 0.32 -0.99 -3.35
CA GLY A 204 1.53 -1.56 -2.81
C GLY A 204 2.56 -1.76 -3.91
N GLY A 205 3.82 -1.85 -3.54
CA GLY A 205 4.84 -2.10 -4.52
C GLY A 205 6.15 -2.55 -3.91
N ILE A 206 6.91 -3.20 -4.76
CA ILE A 206 8.29 -3.60 -4.51
C ILE A 206 9.23 -2.88 -5.47
N GLY A 207 10.43 -2.65 -5.01
CA GLY A 207 11.51 -2.10 -5.80
C GLY A 207 12.85 -2.62 -5.33
N TYR A 208 13.91 -2.12 -5.86
CA TYR A 208 15.25 -2.48 -5.42
C TYR A 208 16.16 -1.25 -5.33
N GLY A 209 17.17 -1.35 -4.50
CA GLY A 209 18.21 -0.34 -4.33
C GLY A 209 19.53 -0.98 -3.92
N LYS A 210 20.52 -0.15 -3.66
CA LYS A 210 21.82 -0.59 -3.15
C LYS A 210 21.79 -0.63 -1.62
N LEU A 211 22.41 -1.66 -1.04
CA LEU A 211 22.42 -1.83 0.43
C LEU A 211 23.05 -0.64 1.15
N ASP A 212 24.14 -0.09 0.61
CA ASP A 212 24.84 1.07 1.15
C ASP A 212 24.06 2.40 1.02
N GLN A 213 22.97 2.40 0.26
CA GLN A 213 22.09 3.54 0.01
C GLN A 213 20.69 3.40 0.66
N ALA A 214 20.45 2.35 1.42
CA ALA A 214 19.14 2.05 2.01
C ALA A 214 18.73 2.99 3.15
N ILE A 215 19.66 3.77 3.71
CA ILE A 215 19.43 4.68 4.83
C ILE A 215 19.69 6.11 4.37
N LYS A 216 18.77 7.01 4.70
CA LYS A 216 18.96 8.47 4.50
C LYS A 216 20.16 8.95 5.31
N LYS A 217 20.96 9.80 4.70
CA LYS A 217 22.07 10.51 5.36
C LYS A 217 21.57 11.73 6.09
#